data_3c6b4a7cda96bf73e4669b9e16929764
#
_entry.id   3c6b4a7cda96bf73e4669b9e16929764
#
_cell.length_a   1.000
_cell.length_b   1.000
_cell.length_c   1.000
_cell.angle_alpha   90.00
_cell.angle_beta   90.00
_cell.angle_gamma   90.00
#
_symmetry.space_group_name_H-M   'P 1'
#
loop_
_entity.id
_entity.type
_entity.pdbx_description
1 polymer ?
#
loop_
_entity_poly.entity_id
_entity_poly.type
_entity_poly.pdbx_seq_one_letter_code
_entity_poly.pdbx_strand_id
1 'polypeptide(L)'
;MTLKVNEKFDPLVTEWESFAKNPNYSLVEKCLKLSQILEYPTLDISKYIKKLDDIGKSLKLAINQNDNPTYRISILNEHLFSHHGFKGDTDDYYNPKNNFLSAVLDKKSGIPITLSIIYTEVAKHIGLDLHIAGFPSHVVVKYGEEMVFDPFNGGKLLGIDDLSEILYQKYGGEVEFLPEFLNDITDEQILIRMTRNLKNSYVQSYAYDRAMRCINMVLALQPDSPEDIRDKGIMEERLLNYNDALELLNRYLEINPNAEDVDFVLELIKSIREKN
;
A
#
# COMPACT_ATOMS: atom_id res chain seq x y z
N MET A 1 31.12 -7.39 12.54
CA MET A 1 30.91 -6.44 13.64
C MET A 1 29.85 -5.47 13.11
N THR A 2 28.57 -5.74 13.43
CA THR A 2 27.44 -4.96 12.91
C THR A 2 27.45 -3.60 13.60
N LEU A 3 27.89 -2.58 12.88
CA LEU A 3 27.77 -1.20 13.33
C LEU A 3 26.28 -0.89 13.46
N LYS A 4 25.83 -0.64 14.68
CA LYS A 4 24.47 -0.14 14.93
C LYS A 4 24.47 1.31 14.45
N VAL A 5 23.79 1.57 13.33
CA VAL A 5 23.31 2.91 12.99
C VAL A 5 22.63 3.45 14.24
N ASN A 6 22.93 4.67 14.61
CA ASN A 6 22.33 5.33 15.76
C ASN A 6 20.86 5.67 15.42
N GLU A 7 20.02 4.65 15.37
CA GLU A 7 18.60 4.82 15.05
C GLU A 7 17.99 5.71 16.14
N LYS A 8 17.62 6.91 15.78
CA LYS A 8 16.78 7.76 16.64
C LYS A 8 15.53 6.95 16.96
N PHE A 9 15.41 6.51 18.21
CA PHE A 9 14.28 5.71 18.67
C PHE A 9 12.97 6.47 18.42
N ASP A 10 12.14 5.95 17.52
CA ASP A 10 10.76 6.44 17.31
C ASP A 10 9.78 5.42 17.93
N PRO A 11 9.15 5.75 19.07
CA PRO A 11 8.23 4.85 19.74
C PRO A 11 7.03 4.45 18.87
N LEU A 12 6.65 5.30 17.90
CA LEU A 12 5.55 4.99 16.98
C LEU A 12 5.94 3.90 15.97
N VAL A 13 7.21 3.84 15.56
CA VAL A 13 7.71 2.75 14.70
C VAL A 13 7.74 1.42 15.45
N THR A 14 8.14 1.42 16.73
CA THR A 14 8.12 0.23 17.57
C THR A 14 6.68 -0.26 17.82
N GLU A 15 5.76 0.66 18.08
CA GLU A 15 4.34 0.36 18.23
C GLU A 15 3.78 -0.24 16.93
N TRP A 16 4.13 0.36 15.78
CA TRP A 16 3.76 -0.13 14.47
C TRP A 16 4.22 -1.57 14.22
N GLU A 17 5.52 -1.84 14.42
CA GLU A 17 6.10 -3.16 14.21
C GLU A 17 5.36 -4.24 15.01
N SER A 18 5.17 -3.97 16.31
CA SER A 18 4.45 -4.88 17.20
C SER A 18 3.02 -5.16 16.74
N PHE A 19 2.33 -4.14 16.26
CA PHE A 19 0.94 -4.25 15.81
C PHE A 19 0.84 -4.94 14.45
N ALA A 20 1.67 -4.55 13.48
CA ALA A 20 1.63 -5.07 12.12
C ALA A 20 2.00 -6.56 12.04
N LYS A 21 2.99 -6.99 12.85
CA LYS A 21 3.41 -8.41 12.93
C LYS A 21 2.47 -9.28 13.76
N ASN A 22 1.54 -8.71 14.50
CA ASN A 22 0.65 -9.49 15.37
C ASN A 22 -0.47 -10.17 14.53
N PRO A 23 -0.55 -11.52 14.52
CA PRO A 23 -1.54 -12.26 13.73
C PRO A 23 -2.98 -12.13 14.27
N ASN A 24 -3.17 -11.61 15.50
CA ASN A 24 -4.48 -11.45 16.09
C ASN A 24 -5.25 -10.23 15.55
N TYR A 25 -4.57 -9.32 14.84
CA TYR A 25 -5.20 -8.18 14.20
C TYR A 25 -5.45 -8.46 12.72
N SER A 26 -6.66 -8.13 12.27
CA SER A 26 -7.04 -8.18 10.85
C SER A 26 -6.28 -7.14 10.03
N LEU A 27 -6.24 -7.32 8.70
CA LEU A 27 -5.67 -6.34 7.77
C LEU A 27 -6.32 -4.96 7.96
N VAL A 28 -7.65 -4.90 8.14
CA VAL A 28 -8.38 -3.64 8.36
C VAL A 28 -7.90 -2.93 9.62
N GLU A 29 -7.74 -3.65 10.74
CA GLU A 29 -7.21 -3.08 11.99
C GLU A 29 -5.81 -2.53 11.80
N LYS A 30 -4.94 -3.26 11.08
CA LYS A 30 -3.57 -2.83 10.77
C LYS A 30 -3.56 -1.58 9.88
N CYS A 31 -4.42 -1.49 8.86
CA CYS A 31 -4.56 -0.29 8.02
C CYS A 31 -5.10 0.92 8.79
N LEU A 32 -6.02 0.71 9.72
CA LEU A 32 -6.53 1.78 10.58
C LEU A 32 -5.47 2.23 11.60
N LYS A 33 -4.64 1.30 12.09
CA LYS A 33 -3.49 1.61 12.94
C LYS A 33 -2.43 2.44 12.21
N LEU A 34 -2.16 2.13 10.93
CA LEU A 34 -1.33 2.95 10.06
C LEU A 34 -1.84 4.39 9.99
N SER A 35 -3.16 4.55 9.82
CA SER A 35 -3.81 5.87 9.81
C SER A 35 -3.64 6.62 11.15
N GLN A 36 -3.76 5.90 12.28
CA GLN A 36 -3.62 6.45 13.62
C GLN A 36 -2.19 6.94 13.88
N ILE A 37 -1.18 6.16 13.48
CA ILE A 37 0.23 6.48 13.71
C ILE A 37 0.70 7.68 12.86
N LEU A 38 0.27 7.74 11.60
CA LEU A 38 0.82 8.72 10.66
C LEU A 38 0.06 10.05 10.62
N GLU A 39 -1.27 10.04 10.81
CA GLU A 39 -2.06 11.25 10.57
C GLU A 39 -3.14 11.53 11.63
N TYR A 40 -3.76 10.50 12.19
CA TYR A 40 -4.96 10.65 13.02
C TYR A 40 -4.77 10.02 14.41
N PRO A 41 -3.93 10.59 15.31
CA PRO A 41 -3.57 9.93 16.58
C PRO A 41 -4.74 9.62 17.51
N THR A 42 -5.87 10.33 17.35
CA THR A 42 -7.10 10.11 18.12
C THR A 42 -8.13 9.25 17.38
N LEU A 43 -7.73 8.54 16.29
CA LEU A 43 -8.64 7.73 15.50
C LEU A 43 -9.26 6.61 16.36
N ASP A 44 -10.57 6.53 16.37
CA ASP A 44 -11.31 5.40 16.94
C ASP A 44 -11.40 4.27 15.90
N ILE A 45 -10.50 3.29 16.04
CA ILE A 45 -10.40 2.13 15.12
C ILE A 45 -11.72 1.34 15.13
N SER A 46 -12.34 1.14 16.30
CA SER A 46 -13.56 0.34 16.42
C SER A 46 -14.76 0.97 15.69
N LYS A 47 -14.82 2.29 15.61
CA LYS A 47 -15.83 3.03 14.84
C LYS A 47 -15.74 2.67 13.34
N TYR A 48 -14.54 2.59 12.78
CA TYR A 48 -14.34 2.31 11.35
C TYR A 48 -14.53 0.83 11.01
N ILE A 49 -14.13 -0.07 11.91
CA ILE A 49 -14.46 -1.50 11.79
C ILE A 49 -15.98 -1.67 11.75
N LYS A 50 -16.70 -1.06 12.69
CA LYS A 50 -18.17 -1.08 12.72
C LYS A 50 -18.77 -0.52 11.42
N LYS A 51 -18.20 0.55 10.87
CA LYS A 51 -18.68 1.15 9.62
C LYS A 51 -18.56 0.18 8.43
N LEU A 52 -17.45 -0.55 8.32
CA LEU A 52 -17.27 -1.61 7.31
C LEU A 52 -18.23 -2.78 7.54
N ASP A 53 -18.37 -3.21 8.78
CA ASP A 53 -19.28 -4.28 9.17
C ASP A 53 -20.75 -3.94 8.86
N ASP A 54 -21.17 -2.71 9.12
CA ASP A 54 -22.52 -2.23 8.79
C ASP A 54 -22.77 -2.23 7.26
N ILE A 55 -21.76 -1.86 6.44
CA ILE A 55 -21.83 -1.97 4.97
C ILE A 55 -21.99 -3.43 4.55
N GLY A 56 -21.17 -4.34 5.09
CA GLY A 56 -21.23 -5.75 4.78
C GLY A 56 -22.55 -6.40 5.22
N LYS A 57 -23.08 -6.05 6.38
CA LYS A 57 -24.37 -6.53 6.87
C LYS A 57 -25.53 -6.08 5.99
N SER A 58 -25.50 -4.82 5.52
CA SER A 58 -26.53 -4.33 4.59
C SER A 58 -26.49 -5.04 3.23
N LEU A 59 -25.27 -5.33 2.72
CA LEU A 59 -25.11 -6.14 1.51
C LEU A 59 -25.69 -7.54 1.67
N LYS A 60 -25.47 -8.18 2.81
CA LYS A 60 -25.96 -9.54 3.09
C LYS A 60 -27.49 -9.66 2.98
N LEU A 61 -28.23 -8.59 3.23
CA LEU A 61 -29.68 -8.58 3.11
C LEU A 61 -30.16 -8.66 1.64
N ALA A 62 -29.32 -8.30 0.67
CA ALA A 62 -29.62 -8.33 -0.75
C ALA A 62 -29.25 -9.66 -1.43
N ILE A 63 -28.63 -10.60 -0.71
CA ILE A 63 -28.10 -11.86 -1.24
C ILE A 63 -28.88 -13.05 -0.67
N ASN A 64 -29.20 -14.02 -1.52
CA ASN A 64 -29.74 -15.32 -1.13
C ASN A 64 -28.62 -16.36 -1.05
N GLN A 65 -28.80 -17.37 -0.20
CA GLN A 65 -27.80 -18.45 0.00
C GLN A 65 -27.49 -19.25 -1.28
N ASN A 66 -28.44 -19.34 -2.21
CA ASN A 66 -28.32 -20.09 -3.45
C ASN A 66 -27.80 -19.24 -4.63
N ASP A 67 -27.52 -17.96 -4.44
CA ASP A 67 -27.02 -17.11 -5.49
C ASP A 67 -25.60 -17.55 -5.90
N ASN A 68 -25.34 -17.63 -7.20
CA ASN A 68 -24.02 -17.97 -7.71
C ASN A 68 -22.99 -16.85 -7.45
N PRO A 69 -21.70 -17.16 -7.44
CA PRO A 69 -20.65 -16.18 -7.15
C PRO A 69 -20.67 -14.96 -8.08
N THR A 70 -20.90 -15.15 -9.37
CA THR A 70 -20.92 -14.05 -10.35
C THR A 70 -22.05 -13.05 -10.05
N TYR A 71 -23.22 -13.55 -9.68
CA TYR A 71 -24.34 -12.72 -9.27
C TYR A 71 -24.02 -11.97 -7.96
N ARG A 72 -23.44 -12.66 -6.96
CA ARG A 72 -23.01 -12.00 -5.71
C ARG A 72 -22.01 -10.89 -5.96
N ILE A 73 -21.06 -11.08 -6.89
CA ILE A 73 -20.10 -10.05 -7.28
C ILE A 73 -20.80 -8.85 -7.95
N SER A 74 -21.79 -9.09 -8.82
CA SER A 74 -22.53 -7.99 -9.42
C SER A 74 -23.31 -7.16 -8.40
N ILE A 75 -23.90 -7.80 -7.39
CA ILE A 75 -24.58 -7.11 -6.28
C ILE A 75 -23.58 -6.40 -5.38
N LEU A 76 -22.40 -6.97 -5.11
CA LEU A 76 -21.30 -6.31 -4.39
C LEU A 76 -20.87 -5.01 -5.10
N ASN A 77 -20.69 -5.06 -6.44
CA ASN A 77 -20.34 -3.89 -7.24
C ASN A 77 -21.43 -2.81 -7.17
N GLU A 78 -22.69 -3.18 -7.37
CA GLU A 78 -23.81 -2.25 -7.26
C GLU A 78 -23.88 -1.62 -5.86
N HIS A 79 -23.72 -2.44 -4.82
CA HIS A 79 -23.79 -1.99 -3.44
C HIS A 79 -22.67 -1.00 -3.07
N LEU A 80 -21.42 -1.32 -3.40
CA LEU A 80 -20.28 -0.47 -3.07
C LEU A 80 -20.19 0.78 -3.94
N PHE A 81 -20.31 0.63 -5.25
CA PHE A 81 -20.01 1.72 -6.17
C PHE A 81 -21.25 2.57 -6.49
N SER A 82 -22.43 1.96 -6.67
CA SER A 82 -23.66 2.71 -6.96
C SER A 82 -24.37 3.19 -5.69
N HIS A 83 -24.61 2.33 -4.71
CA HIS A 83 -25.38 2.69 -3.51
C HIS A 83 -24.53 3.45 -2.48
N HIS A 84 -23.32 2.95 -2.14
CA HIS A 84 -22.43 3.63 -1.19
C HIS A 84 -21.57 4.71 -1.81
N GLY A 85 -21.46 4.77 -3.14
CA GLY A 85 -20.78 5.81 -3.88
C GLY A 85 -19.25 5.77 -3.78
N PHE A 86 -18.67 4.60 -3.49
CA PHE A 86 -17.21 4.44 -3.56
C PHE A 86 -16.73 4.61 -5.00
N LYS A 87 -15.58 5.26 -5.18
CA LYS A 87 -14.97 5.47 -6.50
C LYS A 87 -13.47 5.65 -6.41
N GLY A 88 -12.78 5.43 -7.53
CA GLY A 88 -11.39 5.82 -7.68
C GLY A 88 -11.23 7.33 -7.63
N ASP A 89 -10.18 7.81 -6.96
CA ASP A 89 -9.81 9.22 -6.96
C ASP A 89 -8.86 9.49 -8.12
N THR A 90 -9.42 9.87 -9.27
CA THR A 90 -8.64 10.22 -10.47
C THR A 90 -8.18 11.66 -10.47
N ASP A 91 -8.88 12.54 -9.74
CA ASP A 91 -8.65 13.99 -9.75
C ASP A 91 -7.46 14.36 -8.84
N ASP A 92 -7.31 13.63 -7.72
CA ASP A 92 -6.26 13.89 -6.73
C ASP A 92 -5.62 12.57 -6.26
N TYR A 93 -5.17 11.76 -7.23
CA TYR A 93 -4.67 10.40 -7.02
C TYR A 93 -3.55 10.32 -5.95
N TYR A 94 -2.63 11.29 -5.97
CA TYR A 94 -1.46 11.32 -5.08
C TYR A 94 -1.72 11.92 -3.70
N ASN A 95 -2.95 12.31 -3.39
CA ASN A 95 -3.32 12.80 -2.06
C ASN A 95 -3.04 11.73 -1.00
N PRO A 96 -2.24 12.03 0.05
CA PRO A 96 -1.95 11.06 1.11
C PRO A 96 -3.21 10.45 1.73
N LYS A 97 -4.32 11.22 1.80
CA LYS A 97 -5.59 10.77 2.38
C LYS A 97 -6.20 9.56 1.66
N ASN A 98 -5.84 9.35 0.40
CA ASN A 98 -6.31 8.19 -0.37
C ASN A 98 -5.68 6.87 0.11
N ASN A 99 -4.57 6.93 0.86
CA ASN A 99 -3.92 5.78 1.48
C ASN A 99 -4.44 5.47 2.90
N PHE A 100 -5.22 6.36 3.52
CA PHE A 100 -5.77 6.14 4.86
C PHE A 100 -7.17 5.55 4.76
N LEU A 101 -7.31 4.29 5.20
CA LEU A 101 -8.58 3.55 5.10
C LEU A 101 -9.74 4.31 5.78
N SER A 102 -9.47 4.97 6.90
CA SER A 102 -10.46 5.83 7.59
C SER A 102 -10.94 6.99 6.72
N ALA A 103 -10.02 7.68 6.05
CA ALA A 103 -10.35 8.81 5.17
C ALA A 103 -11.13 8.34 3.93
N VAL A 104 -10.74 7.20 3.35
CA VAL A 104 -11.45 6.61 2.20
C VAL A 104 -12.86 6.18 2.59
N LEU A 105 -13.06 5.59 3.76
CA LEU A 105 -14.39 5.25 4.27
C LEU A 105 -15.29 6.48 4.49
N ASP A 106 -14.72 7.63 4.84
CA ASP A 106 -15.48 8.87 5.02
C ASP A 106 -15.75 9.58 3.70
N LYS A 107 -14.73 9.73 2.85
CA LYS A 107 -14.81 10.43 1.55
C LYS A 107 -15.49 9.63 0.44
N LYS A 108 -15.51 8.28 0.56
CA LYS A 108 -15.94 7.34 -0.48
C LYS A 108 -15.08 7.40 -1.75
N SER A 109 -13.86 7.89 -1.63
CA SER A 109 -12.91 8.02 -2.73
C SER A 109 -11.54 7.55 -2.29
N GLY A 110 -10.85 6.74 -3.11
CA GLY A 110 -9.57 6.13 -2.74
C GLY A 110 -8.76 5.68 -3.95
N ILE A 111 -7.64 5.03 -3.68
CA ILE A 111 -6.73 4.45 -4.67
C ILE A 111 -6.94 2.92 -4.77
N PRO A 112 -6.37 2.25 -5.79
CA PRO A 112 -6.60 0.83 -6.01
C PRO A 112 -6.46 -0.04 -4.76
N ILE A 113 -5.40 0.15 -3.96
CA ILE A 113 -5.13 -0.69 -2.79
C ILE A 113 -6.18 -0.50 -1.67
N THR A 114 -6.59 0.73 -1.37
CA THR A 114 -7.58 1.00 -0.31
C THR A 114 -8.99 0.56 -0.70
N LEU A 115 -9.35 0.73 -1.97
CA LEU A 115 -10.63 0.24 -2.49
C LEU A 115 -10.67 -1.29 -2.56
N SER A 116 -9.55 -1.95 -2.90
CA SER A 116 -9.45 -3.41 -2.88
C SER A 116 -9.60 -3.99 -1.47
N ILE A 117 -9.03 -3.34 -0.45
CA ILE A 117 -9.20 -3.75 0.95
C ILE A 117 -10.67 -3.65 1.37
N ILE A 118 -11.35 -2.53 1.05
CA ILE A 118 -12.79 -2.36 1.34
C ILE A 118 -13.62 -3.41 0.61
N TYR A 119 -13.31 -3.64 -0.66
CA TYR A 119 -14.03 -4.58 -1.52
C TYR A 119 -13.93 -6.02 -0.99
N THR A 120 -12.73 -6.48 -0.67
CA THR A 120 -12.52 -7.83 -0.14
C THR A 120 -13.11 -8.00 1.26
N GLU A 121 -13.03 -6.98 2.12
CA GLU A 121 -13.59 -7.05 3.47
C GLU A 121 -15.12 -7.14 3.45
N VAL A 122 -15.78 -6.32 2.64
CA VAL A 122 -17.24 -6.34 2.49
C VAL A 122 -17.72 -7.65 1.85
N ALA A 123 -16.96 -8.20 0.90
CA ALA A 123 -17.25 -9.47 0.22
C ALA A 123 -17.34 -10.68 1.17
N LYS A 124 -16.57 -10.67 2.27
CA LYS A 124 -16.59 -11.74 3.28
C LYS A 124 -17.98 -11.93 3.89
N HIS A 125 -18.77 -10.87 4.04
CA HIS A 125 -20.13 -10.94 4.59
C HIS A 125 -21.11 -11.75 3.75
N ILE A 126 -20.83 -11.92 2.47
CA ILE A 126 -21.64 -12.68 1.51
C ILE A 126 -20.96 -13.99 1.08
N GLY A 127 -19.92 -14.42 1.80
CA GLY A 127 -19.24 -15.68 1.57
C GLY A 127 -18.44 -15.73 0.27
N LEU A 128 -17.96 -14.58 -0.23
CA LEU A 128 -17.00 -14.53 -1.33
C LEU A 128 -15.59 -14.48 -0.76
N ASP A 129 -14.77 -15.44 -1.14
CA ASP A 129 -13.35 -15.50 -0.82
C ASP A 129 -12.57 -14.81 -1.92
N LEU A 130 -12.33 -13.51 -1.73
CA LEU A 130 -11.63 -12.64 -2.67
C LEU A 130 -10.22 -12.35 -2.18
N HIS A 131 -9.26 -12.37 -3.10
CA HIS A 131 -7.85 -12.16 -2.83
C HIS A 131 -7.32 -10.92 -3.52
N ILE A 132 -6.41 -10.21 -2.85
CA ILE A 132 -5.74 -9.02 -3.42
C ILE A 132 -4.48 -9.47 -4.14
N ALA A 133 -4.32 -9.07 -5.40
CA ALA A 133 -3.10 -9.29 -6.17
C ALA A 133 -2.33 -7.98 -6.39
N GLY A 134 -1.01 -8.07 -6.21
CA GLY A 134 -0.11 -6.93 -6.28
C GLY A 134 0.35 -6.61 -7.70
N PHE A 135 -0.58 -6.41 -8.61
CA PHE A 135 -0.30 -6.11 -10.01
C PHE A 135 0.67 -4.93 -10.16
N PRO A 136 1.64 -4.97 -11.11
CA PRO A 136 2.60 -3.87 -11.30
C PRO A 136 1.90 -2.53 -11.53
N SER A 137 2.28 -1.51 -10.79
CA SER A 137 1.68 -0.16 -10.78
C SER A 137 0.20 -0.07 -10.40
N HIS A 138 -0.49 -1.21 -10.19
CA HIS A 138 -1.91 -1.28 -9.86
C HIS A 138 -2.16 -2.32 -8.75
N VAL A 139 -3.40 -2.41 -8.26
CA VAL A 139 -3.87 -3.47 -7.35
C VAL A 139 -5.21 -3.94 -7.88
N VAL A 140 -5.34 -5.25 -8.01
CA VAL A 140 -6.56 -5.88 -8.48
C VAL A 140 -7.05 -6.91 -7.47
N VAL A 141 -8.28 -7.38 -7.62
CA VAL A 141 -8.88 -8.40 -6.76
C VAL A 141 -9.26 -9.62 -7.60
N LYS A 142 -8.97 -10.80 -7.06
CA LYS A 142 -9.29 -12.08 -7.73
C LYS A 142 -10.41 -12.82 -7.01
N TYR A 143 -11.16 -13.58 -7.81
CA TYR A 143 -12.00 -14.67 -7.35
C TYR A 143 -11.63 -15.96 -8.10
N GLY A 144 -11.05 -16.93 -7.39
CA GLY A 144 -10.42 -18.08 -8.03
C GLY A 144 -9.24 -17.67 -8.94
N GLU A 145 -8.98 -18.50 -9.95
CA GLU A 145 -7.86 -18.27 -10.88
C GLU A 145 -8.25 -17.48 -12.14
N GLU A 146 -9.55 -17.36 -12.42
CA GLU A 146 -10.02 -16.88 -13.73
C GLU A 146 -10.63 -15.47 -13.70
N MET A 147 -11.12 -15.02 -12.56
CA MET A 147 -11.81 -13.73 -12.48
C MET A 147 -11.00 -12.67 -11.76
N VAL A 148 -10.68 -11.61 -12.47
CA VAL A 148 -9.91 -10.45 -11.96
C VAL A 148 -10.80 -9.22 -12.03
N PHE A 149 -10.86 -8.47 -10.93
CA PHE A 149 -11.70 -7.28 -10.80
C PHE A 149 -10.88 -6.06 -10.43
N ASP A 150 -11.30 -4.90 -10.91
CA ASP A 150 -10.70 -3.62 -10.59
C ASP A 150 -11.65 -2.75 -9.74
N PRO A 151 -11.51 -2.76 -8.40
CA PRO A 151 -12.33 -1.93 -7.53
C PRO A 151 -12.12 -0.41 -7.75
N PHE A 152 -10.97 0.01 -8.27
CA PHE A 152 -10.72 1.41 -8.60
C PHE A 152 -11.61 1.89 -9.76
N ASN A 153 -11.90 1.00 -10.69
CA ASN A 153 -12.80 1.23 -11.82
C ASN A 153 -14.17 0.56 -11.62
N GLY A 154 -14.74 0.66 -10.40
CA GLY A 154 -16.12 0.22 -10.12
C GLY A 154 -16.32 -1.30 -10.12
N GLY A 155 -15.28 -2.09 -9.86
CA GLY A 155 -15.34 -3.55 -9.88
C GLY A 155 -15.40 -4.14 -11.28
N LYS A 156 -14.85 -3.42 -12.30
CA LYS A 156 -14.77 -3.92 -13.68
C LYS A 156 -14.08 -5.27 -13.72
N LEU A 157 -14.69 -6.24 -14.41
CA LEU A 157 -14.02 -7.50 -14.75
C LEU A 157 -12.94 -7.23 -15.80
N LEU A 158 -11.72 -7.68 -15.55
CA LEU A 158 -10.57 -7.49 -16.42
C LEU A 158 -10.21 -8.79 -17.15
N GLY A 159 -10.03 -8.70 -18.47
CA GLY A 159 -9.37 -9.74 -19.27
C GLY A 159 -7.88 -9.50 -19.40
N ILE A 160 -7.18 -10.43 -20.09
CA ILE A 160 -5.73 -10.32 -20.35
C ILE A 160 -5.41 -9.03 -21.13
N ASP A 161 -6.25 -8.65 -22.07
CA ASP A 161 -6.07 -7.44 -22.87
C ASP A 161 -6.15 -6.17 -22.00
N ASP A 162 -7.10 -6.11 -21.05
CA ASP A 162 -7.21 -5.00 -20.10
C ASP A 162 -5.97 -4.92 -19.20
N LEU A 163 -5.47 -6.06 -18.71
CA LEU A 163 -4.26 -6.13 -17.87
C LEU A 163 -3.02 -5.70 -18.66
N SER A 164 -2.90 -6.12 -19.91
CA SER A 164 -1.82 -5.71 -20.80
C SER A 164 -1.86 -4.21 -21.11
N GLU A 165 -3.07 -3.65 -21.28
CA GLU A 165 -3.24 -2.20 -21.48
C GLU A 165 -2.81 -1.40 -20.24
N ILE A 166 -3.14 -1.84 -19.02
CA ILE A 166 -2.67 -1.20 -17.77
C ILE A 166 -1.13 -1.15 -17.72
N LEU A 167 -0.46 -2.24 -18.10
CA LEU A 167 1.01 -2.29 -18.17
C LEU A 167 1.55 -1.35 -19.24
N TYR A 168 0.95 -1.37 -20.43
CA TYR A 168 1.35 -0.52 -21.54
C TYR A 168 1.26 0.96 -21.21
N GLN A 169 0.17 1.38 -20.59
CA GLN A 169 -0.05 2.78 -20.13
C GLN A 169 1.02 3.23 -19.13
N LYS A 170 1.56 2.30 -18.35
CA LYS A 170 2.56 2.64 -17.31
C LYS A 170 3.99 2.51 -17.79
N TYR A 171 4.28 1.51 -18.61
CA TYR A 171 5.66 1.11 -18.96
C TYR A 171 5.97 1.22 -20.47
N GLY A 172 5.01 1.74 -21.27
CA GLY A 172 5.26 1.99 -22.71
C GLY A 172 5.58 0.75 -23.53
N GLY A 173 5.21 -0.47 -23.06
CA GLY A 173 5.51 -1.73 -23.73
C GLY A 173 6.82 -2.41 -23.28
N GLU A 174 7.53 -1.84 -22.30
CA GLU A 174 8.74 -2.46 -21.73
C GLU A 174 8.43 -3.68 -20.83
N VAL A 175 7.20 -3.79 -20.34
CA VAL A 175 6.74 -4.86 -19.45
C VAL A 175 5.58 -5.60 -20.10
N GLU A 176 5.77 -6.89 -20.39
CA GLU A 176 4.71 -7.78 -20.84
C GLU A 176 3.95 -8.39 -19.68
N PHE A 177 2.69 -8.76 -19.91
CA PHE A 177 1.89 -9.45 -18.89
C PHE A 177 2.47 -10.83 -18.58
N LEU A 178 2.66 -11.10 -17.27
CA LEU A 178 3.02 -12.40 -16.73
C LEU A 178 1.96 -12.87 -15.73
N PRO A 179 1.55 -14.16 -15.76
CA PRO A 179 0.57 -14.70 -14.82
C PRO A 179 0.94 -14.46 -13.34
N GLU A 180 2.24 -14.43 -13.03
CA GLU A 180 2.76 -14.20 -11.67
C GLU A 180 2.39 -12.82 -11.12
N PHE A 181 2.07 -11.84 -11.98
CA PHE A 181 1.57 -10.54 -11.55
C PHE A 181 0.20 -10.60 -10.88
N LEU A 182 -0.49 -11.73 -11.01
CA LEU A 182 -1.75 -12.00 -10.33
C LEU A 182 -1.58 -12.88 -9.08
N ASN A 183 -0.38 -13.12 -8.62
CA ASN A 183 -0.17 -13.82 -7.35
C ASN A 183 -0.75 -13.02 -6.19
N ASP A 184 -1.35 -13.73 -5.25
CA ASP A 184 -1.89 -13.13 -4.04
C ASP A 184 -0.77 -12.50 -3.23
N ILE A 185 -1.06 -11.33 -2.64
CA ILE A 185 -0.12 -10.65 -1.75
C ILE A 185 -0.58 -10.76 -0.30
N THR A 186 0.39 -10.89 0.59
CA THR A 186 0.15 -11.00 2.03
C THR A 186 -0.27 -9.66 2.65
N ASP A 187 -0.87 -9.71 3.85
CA ASP A 187 -1.18 -8.50 4.64
C ASP A 187 0.06 -7.61 4.80
N GLU A 188 1.23 -8.21 5.07
CA GLU A 188 2.48 -7.47 5.22
C GLU A 188 2.88 -6.74 3.94
N GLN A 189 2.78 -7.40 2.79
CA GLN A 189 3.05 -6.79 1.49
C GLN A 189 2.07 -5.65 1.17
N ILE A 190 0.80 -5.80 1.54
CA ILE A 190 -0.22 -4.73 1.42
C ILE A 190 0.19 -3.52 2.28
N LEU A 191 0.53 -3.74 3.55
CA LEU A 191 0.92 -2.67 4.48
C LEU A 191 2.18 -1.95 4.02
N ILE A 192 3.18 -2.68 3.55
CA ILE A 192 4.41 -2.12 2.97
C ILE A 192 4.08 -1.24 1.76
N ARG A 193 3.25 -1.73 0.84
CA ARG A 193 2.85 -0.98 -0.34
C ARG A 193 2.10 0.31 0.01
N MET A 194 1.17 0.26 0.98
CA MET A 194 0.48 1.44 1.48
C MET A 194 1.46 2.45 2.11
N THR A 195 2.40 1.96 2.91
CA THR A 195 3.39 2.81 3.58
C THR A 195 4.37 3.45 2.57
N ARG A 196 4.78 2.72 1.52
CA ARG A 196 5.58 3.26 0.41
C ARG A 196 4.82 4.32 -0.41
N ASN A 197 3.52 4.12 -0.66
CA ASN A 197 2.67 5.14 -1.30
C ASN A 197 2.63 6.42 -0.46
N LEU A 198 2.46 6.31 0.86
CA LEU A 198 2.48 7.44 1.78
C LEU A 198 3.84 8.14 1.80
N LYS A 199 4.95 7.37 1.86
CA LYS A 199 6.31 7.90 1.73
C LYS A 199 6.44 8.78 0.48
N ASN A 200 6.02 8.27 -0.68
CA ASN A 200 6.11 9.00 -1.94
C ASN A 200 5.28 10.31 -1.92
N SER A 201 4.06 10.25 -1.38
CA SER A 201 3.20 11.43 -1.23
C SER A 201 3.82 12.48 -0.28
N TYR A 202 4.44 12.04 0.82
CA TYR A 202 5.12 12.93 1.77
C TYR A 202 6.41 13.52 1.19
N VAL A 203 7.17 12.77 0.39
CA VAL A 203 8.33 13.30 -0.34
C VAL A 203 7.90 14.40 -1.30
N GLN A 204 6.84 14.19 -2.08
CA GLN A 204 6.31 15.18 -3.03
C GLN A 204 5.81 16.45 -2.35
N SER A 205 5.29 16.34 -1.12
CA SER A 205 4.82 17.48 -0.31
C SER A 205 5.90 18.07 0.60
N TYR A 206 7.16 17.63 0.47
CA TYR A 206 8.31 18.08 1.30
C TYR A 206 8.15 17.79 2.80
N ALA A 207 7.28 16.87 3.17
CA ALA A 207 7.07 16.44 4.56
C ALA A 207 8.08 15.34 4.96
N TYR A 208 9.37 15.66 4.93
CA TYR A 208 10.46 14.69 5.04
C TYR A 208 10.48 13.91 6.37
N ASP A 209 10.08 14.51 7.48
CA ASP A 209 9.96 13.79 8.77
C ASP A 209 8.94 12.65 8.71
N ARG A 210 7.81 12.89 8.02
CA ARG A 210 6.77 11.87 7.81
C ARG A 210 7.23 10.81 6.81
N ALA A 211 7.92 11.22 5.74
CA ALA A 211 8.52 10.29 4.78
C ALA A 211 9.54 9.37 5.47
N MET A 212 10.41 9.91 6.31
CA MET A 212 11.37 9.15 7.11
C MET A 212 10.68 8.16 8.04
N ARG A 213 9.59 8.56 8.72
CA ARG A 213 8.82 7.62 9.54
C ARG A 213 8.25 6.48 8.71
N CYS A 214 7.70 6.75 7.54
CA CYS A 214 7.22 5.71 6.62
C CYS A 214 8.34 4.74 6.24
N ILE A 215 9.54 5.23 5.90
CA ILE A 215 10.69 4.39 5.58
C ILE A 215 11.05 3.50 6.76
N ASN A 216 11.15 4.07 7.96
CA ASN A 216 11.47 3.30 9.18
C ASN A 216 10.37 2.26 9.48
N MET A 217 9.10 2.56 9.23
CA MET A 217 7.99 1.61 9.37
C MET A 217 8.08 0.45 8.37
N VAL A 218 8.54 0.68 7.13
CA VAL A 218 8.80 -0.39 6.16
C VAL A 218 10.00 -1.23 6.60
N LEU A 219 11.11 -0.60 7.00
CA LEU A 219 12.31 -1.28 7.45
C LEU A 219 12.12 -2.08 8.75
N ALA A 220 11.15 -1.71 9.60
CA ALA A 220 10.76 -2.52 10.75
C ALA A 220 10.09 -3.84 10.35
N LEU A 221 9.44 -3.91 9.19
CA LEU A 221 8.85 -5.12 8.63
C LEU A 221 9.85 -5.88 7.73
N GLN A 222 10.59 -5.16 6.90
CA GLN A 222 11.60 -5.69 5.97
C GLN A 222 12.96 -4.99 6.17
N PRO A 223 13.76 -5.41 7.16
CA PRO A 223 15.01 -4.73 7.54
C PRO A 223 16.09 -4.67 6.43
N ASP A 224 16.04 -5.61 5.49
CA ASP A 224 17.02 -5.75 4.41
C ASP A 224 16.46 -5.33 3.05
N SER A 225 15.37 -4.53 3.00
CA SER A 225 14.86 -3.96 1.75
C SER A 225 15.85 -2.97 1.15
N PRO A 226 16.48 -3.26 0.00
CA PRO A 226 17.52 -2.41 -0.57
C PRO A 226 16.96 -1.02 -0.93
N GLU A 227 15.78 -0.96 -1.56
CA GLU A 227 15.16 0.29 -1.99
C GLU A 227 14.84 1.20 -0.81
N ASP A 228 14.35 0.65 0.31
CA ASP A 228 14.01 1.46 1.49
C ASP A 228 15.27 1.88 2.26
N ILE A 229 16.34 1.09 2.25
CA ILE A 229 17.67 1.49 2.77
C ILE A 229 18.24 2.66 1.96
N ARG A 230 18.20 2.58 0.61
CA ARG A 230 18.60 3.67 -0.28
C ARG A 230 17.78 4.93 -0.01
N ASP A 231 16.46 4.80 0.05
CA ASP A 231 15.54 5.92 0.26
C ASP A 231 15.76 6.56 1.63
N LYS A 232 16.11 5.76 2.67
CA LYS A 232 16.52 6.28 3.97
C LYS A 232 17.79 7.11 3.85
N GLY A 233 18.80 6.61 3.12
CA GLY A 233 20.04 7.35 2.87
C GLY A 233 19.82 8.68 2.15
N ILE A 234 18.93 8.71 1.15
CA ILE A 234 18.52 9.94 0.45
C ILE A 234 17.81 10.92 1.39
N MET A 235 16.95 10.42 2.27
CA MET A 235 16.26 11.28 3.25
C MET A 235 17.21 11.84 4.30
N GLU A 236 18.18 11.05 4.78
CA GLU A 236 19.22 11.53 5.71
C GLU A 236 20.09 12.63 5.07
N GLU A 237 20.40 12.52 3.76
CA GLU A 237 21.08 13.61 3.04
C GLU A 237 20.23 14.89 3.03
N ARG A 238 18.93 14.78 2.75
CA ARG A 238 18.01 15.91 2.76
C ARG A 238 17.85 16.56 4.13
N LEU A 239 18.01 15.79 5.18
CA LEU A 239 18.00 16.24 6.57
C LEU A 239 19.39 16.70 7.06
N LEU A 240 20.39 16.75 6.16
CA LEU A 240 21.78 17.14 6.42
C LEU A 240 22.53 16.20 7.40
N ASN A 241 22.05 14.97 7.57
CA ASN A 241 22.70 13.93 8.37
C ASN A 241 23.67 13.13 7.49
N TYR A 242 24.72 13.78 7.02
CA TYR A 242 25.62 13.26 5.97
C TYR A 242 26.30 11.93 6.32
N ASN A 243 26.69 11.72 7.58
CA ASN A 243 27.33 10.46 7.99
C ASN A 243 26.37 9.27 7.90
N ASP A 244 25.13 9.43 8.37
CA ASP A 244 24.10 8.38 8.30
C ASP A 244 23.72 8.12 6.83
N ALA A 245 23.65 9.18 6.02
CA ALA A 245 23.41 9.07 4.58
C ALA A 245 24.48 8.24 3.89
N LEU A 246 25.76 8.51 4.13
CA LEU A 246 26.89 7.77 3.56
C LEU A 246 26.89 6.30 3.97
N GLU A 247 26.61 5.99 5.23
CA GLU A 247 26.54 4.63 5.73
C GLU A 247 25.43 3.83 5.00
N LEU A 248 24.22 4.40 4.94
CA LEU A 248 23.07 3.75 4.33
C LEU A 248 23.23 3.56 2.80
N LEU A 249 23.74 4.57 2.10
CA LEU A 249 23.94 4.48 0.65
C LEU A 249 25.06 3.48 0.29
N ASN A 250 26.14 3.40 1.09
CA ASN A 250 27.16 2.36 0.89
C ASN A 250 26.56 0.95 1.17
N ARG A 251 25.77 0.78 2.25
CA ARG A 251 25.07 -0.49 2.53
C ARG A 251 24.16 -0.89 1.38
N TYR A 252 23.43 0.05 0.79
CA TYR A 252 22.62 -0.22 -0.40
C TYR A 252 23.44 -0.80 -1.55
N LEU A 253 24.57 -0.19 -1.88
CA LEU A 253 25.48 -0.65 -2.94
C LEU A 253 26.08 -2.04 -2.65
N GLU A 254 26.31 -2.36 -1.37
CA GLU A 254 26.78 -3.69 -0.96
C GLU A 254 25.70 -4.77 -1.15
N ILE A 255 24.43 -4.45 -0.83
CA ILE A 255 23.29 -5.40 -0.95
C ILE A 255 22.86 -5.54 -2.41
N ASN A 256 22.88 -4.46 -3.19
CA ASN A 256 22.38 -4.44 -4.57
C ASN A 256 23.40 -3.80 -5.55
N PRO A 257 24.55 -4.45 -5.78
CA PRO A 257 25.64 -3.87 -6.57
C PRO A 257 25.35 -3.70 -8.06
N ASN A 258 24.29 -4.33 -8.57
CA ASN A 258 23.90 -4.28 -9.98
C ASN A 258 22.57 -3.54 -10.19
N ALA A 259 22.14 -2.70 -9.25
CA ALA A 259 20.92 -1.92 -9.40
C ALA A 259 21.05 -0.90 -10.56
N GLU A 260 19.95 -0.61 -11.22
CA GLU A 260 19.90 0.34 -12.33
C GLU A 260 20.34 1.76 -11.96
N ASP A 261 20.20 2.12 -10.68
CA ASP A 261 20.48 3.46 -10.13
C ASP A 261 21.85 3.56 -9.40
N VAL A 262 22.75 2.58 -9.55
CA VAL A 262 24.08 2.56 -8.93
C VAL A 262 24.87 3.84 -9.24
N ASP A 263 24.88 4.28 -10.48
CA ASP A 263 25.60 5.49 -10.90
C ASP A 263 25.08 6.74 -10.21
N PHE A 264 23.76 6.87 -10.10
CA PHE A 264 23.13 7.96 -9.37
C PHE A 264 23.54 7.95 -7.89
N VAL A 265 23.53 6.79 -7.24
CA VAL A 265 23.90 6.66 -5.81
C VAL A 265 25.38 6.98 -5.60
N LEU A 266 26.28 6.55 -6.51
CA LEU A 266 27.70 6.89 -6.43
C LEU A 266 27.95 8.40 -6.59
N GLU A 267 27.26 9.08 -7.50
CA GLU A 267 27.32 10.52 -7.64
C GLU A 267 26.82 11.26 -6.39
N LEU A 268 25.72 10.77 -5.79
CA LEU A 268 25.19 11.32 -4.55
C LEU A 268 26.20 11.18 -3.39
N ILE A 269 26.82 10.00 -3.22
CA ILE A 269 27.86 9.75 -2.22
C ILE A 269 29.03 10.73 -2.40
N LYS A 270 29.48 10.93 -3.65
CA LYS A 270 30.54 11.89 -3.96
C LYS A 270 30.15 13.31 -3.55
N SER A 271 28.97 13.75 -3.94
CA SER A 271 28.44 15.08 -3.57
C SER A 271 28.34 15.29 -2.06
N ILE A 272 27.92 14.26 -1.30
CA ILE A 272 27.85 14.32 0.16
C ILE A 272 29.26 14.47 0.77
N ARG A 273 30.27 13.72 0.27
CA ARG A 273 31.66 13.82 0.74
C ARG A 273 32.31 15.19 0.49
N GLU A 274 31.88 15.89 -0.55
CA GLU A 274 32.34 17.26 -0.85
C GLU A 274 31.69 18.32 0.07
N LYS A 275 30.53 18.01 0.66
CA LYS A 275 29.81 18.90 1.58
C LYS A 275 30.18 18.68 3.06
N ASN A 276 30.80 17.55 3.41
CA ASN A 276 31.10 17.11 4.75
C ASN A 276 32.61 17.32 5.06
#